data_1d62617fca900d0265da117275263438
#
_entry.id   1d62617fca900d0265da117275263438
#
_cell.length_a   1.000
_cell.length_b   1.000
_cell.length_c   1.000
_cell.angle_alpha   90.00
_cell.angle_beta   90.00
_cell.angle_gamma   90.00
#
_symmetry.space_group_name_H-M   'P 1'
#
loop_
_entity.id
_entity.type
_entity.pdbx_description
1 polymer ?
#
loop_
_entity_poly.entity_id
_entity_poly.type
_entity_poly.pdbx_seq_one_letter_code
_entity_poly.pdbx_strand_id
1 'polypeptide(L)'
;DKVSITIFNSKMEIQSQFEEMAEKYAEDNGINVEVYYTNDTVSAHLATKYSSGDPYTLAMVDAKDIYSLAKDHAIDMSDQEWVKNTNYAIGIDDQINGFPMSVEARGLIYNADAIEAITGETFNPEDYKTLDSFKELIEQLKEGGMETPTGIMKEDWSLGGHFLSQVSEEQPDVEEFITKLHEGEADLIN
;
A
#
# COMPACT_ATOMS: atom_id res chain seq x y z
N ASP A 1 6.71 -34.46 -13.41
CA ASP A 1 6.27 -33.75 -12.19
C ASP A 1 5.63 -32.43 -12.64
N LYS A 2 4.52 -32.02 -12.03
CA LYS A 2 3.90 -30.72 -12.31
C LYS A 2 4.76 -29.61 -11.71
N VAL A 3 4.85 -28.48 -12.41
CA VAL A 3 5.41 -27.25 -11.84
C VAL A 3 4.56 -26.83 -10.65
N SER A 4 5.18 -26.43 -9.55
CA SER A 4 4.51 -25.92 -8.37
C SER A 4 4.94 -24.49 -8.09
N ILE A 5 3.99 -23.62 -7.87
CA ILE A 5 4.16 -22.20 -7.53
C ILE A 5 3.55 -21.99 -6.15
N THR A 6 4.29 -21.37 -5.26
CA THR A 6 3.82 -20.93 -3.95
C THR A 6 3.74 -19.41 -3.90
N ILE A 7 2.61 -18.88 -3.46
CA ILE A 7 2.37 -17.43 -3.40
C ILE A 7 2.06 -17.05 -1.96
N PHE A 8 2.83 -16.13 -1.41
CA PHE A 8 2.48 -15.50 -0.14
C PHE A 8 1.60 -14.27 -0.40
N ASN A 9 0.43 -14.25 0.21
CA ASN A 9 -0.51 -13.13 0.17
C ASN A 9 -0.49 -12.39 1.51
N SER A 10 -0.21 -11.09 1.49
CA SER A 10 -0.25 -10.22 2.68
C SER A 10 -1.61 -9.53 2.88
N LYS A 11 -2.58 -9.74 1.98
CA LYS A 11 -3.91 -9.10 1.98
C LYS A 11 -4.98 -10.11 2.33
N MET A 12 -5.31 -10.23 3.64
CA MET A 12 -6.30 -11.19 4.13
C MET A 12 -7.69 -10.98 3.50
N GLU A 13 -8.04 -9.74 3.23
CA GLU A 13 -9.34 -9.34 2.68
C GLU A 13 -9.65 -9.91 1.30
N ILE A 14 -8.62 -10.32 0.55
CA ILE A 14 -8.78 -10.95 -0.78
C ILE A 14 -8.40 -12.44 -0.79
N GLN A 15 -8.09 -13.04 0.36
CA GLN A 15 -7.55 -14.41 0.42
C GLN A 15 -8.42 -15.41 -0.36
N SER A 16 -9.72 -15.44 -0.09
CA SER A 16 -10.62 -16.42 -0.74
C SER A 16 -10.73 -16.21 -2.25
N GLN A 17 -10.83 -14.97 -2.71
CA GLN A 17 -10.90 -14.65 -4.14
C GLN A 17 -9.58 -14.98 -4.83
N PHE A 18 -8.46 -14.77 -4.13
CA PHE A 18 -7.14 -15.07 -4.67
C PHE A 18 -6.90 -16.58 -4.77
N GLU A 19 -7.33 -17.36 -3.78
CA GLU A 19 -7.30 -18.83 -3.81
C GLU A 19 -8.13 -19.37 -4.98
N GLU A 20 -9.36 -18.91 -5.16
CA GLU A 20 -10.23 -19.30 -6.26
C GLU A 20 -9.60 -18.98 -7.64
N MET A 21 -9.01 -17.81 -7.78
CA MET A 21 -8.30 -17.41 -9.00
C MET A 21 -7.07 -18.29 -9.24
N ALA A 22 -6.31 -18.60 -8.19
CA ALA A 22 -5.13 -19.44 -8.26
C ALA A 22 -5.47 -20.89 -8.65
N GLU A 23 -6.55 -21.45 -8.09
CA GLU A 23 -7.06 -22.78 -8.48
C GLU A 23 -7.42 -22.82 -9.95
N LYS A 24 -8.20 -21.84 -10.42
CA LYS A 24 -8.56 -21.76 -11.83
C LYS A 24 -7.33 -21.65 -12.73
N TYR A 25 -6.37 -20.82 -12.39
CA TYR A 25 -5.13 -20.68 -13.16
C TYR A 25 -4.33 -21.99 -13.18
N ALA A 26 -4.28 -22.70 -12.05
CA ALA A 26 -3.60 -23.98 -11.91
C ALA A 26 -4.24 -25.05 -12.82
N GLU A 27 -5.56 -25.12 -12.87
CA GLU A 27 -6.31 -26.02 -13.75
C GLU A 27 -6.07 -25.71 -15.23
N ASP A 28 -6.23 -24.45 -15.62
CA ASP A 28 -6.08 -23.99 -17.01
C ASP A 28 -4.67 -24.24 -17.57
N ASN A 29 -3.64 -24.23 -16.71
CA ASN A 29 -2.23 -24.38 -17.10
C ASN A 29 -1.61 -25.74 -16.73
N GLY A 30 -2.34 -26.62 -16.05
CA GLY A 30 -1.85 -27.96 -15.68
C GLY A 30 -0.70 -27.93 -14.66
N ILE A 31 -0.64 -26.92 -13.81
CA ILE A 31 0.36 -26.72 -12.74
C ILE A 31 -0.28 -26.77 -11.34
N ASN A 32 0.53 -26.72 -10.29
CA ASN A 32 0.05 -26.51 -8.93
C ASN A 32 0.32 -25.05 -8.51
N VAL A 33 -0.68 -24.40 -7.92
CA VAL A 33 -0.53 -23.06 -7.32
C VAL A 33 -1.11 -23.10 -5.92
N GLU A 34 -0.35 -22.72 -4.94
CA GLU A 34 -0.77 -22.66 -3.53
C GLU A 34 -0.61 -21.24 -3.00
N VAL A 35 -1.66 -20.71 -2.37
CA VAL A 35 -1.67 -19.37 -1.78
C VAL A 35 -1.61 -19.48 -0.27
N TYR A 36 -0.67 -18.78 0.33
CA TYR A 36 -0.43 -18.77 1.77
C TYR A 36 -0.70 -17.40 2.35
N TYR A 37 -1.20 -17.38 3.57
CA TYR A 37 -1.40 -16.19 4.38
C TYR A 37 -0.88 -16.40 5.79
N THR A 38 -0.48 -15.34 6.47
CA THR A 38 -0.13 -15.38 7.90
C THR A 38 -0.69 -14.17 8.64
N ASN A 39 -0.91 -14.33 9.94
CA ASN A 39 -1.21 -13.22 10.85
C ASN A 39 0.05 -12.60 11.48
N ASP A 40 1.22 -13.16 11.20
CA ASP A 40 2.50 -12.63 11.67
C ASP A 40 2.90 -11.37 10.89
N THR A 41 3.86 -10.63 11.42
CA THR A 41 4.50 -9.54 10.68
C THR A 41 5.14 -10.07 9.40
N VAL A 42 4.80 -9.49 8.26
CA VAL A 42 5.23 -9.95 6.92
C VAL A 42 6.75 -10.15 6.85
N SER A 43 7.53 -9.14 7.25
CA SER A 43 9.00 -9.21 7.20
C SER A 43 9.57 -10.35 8.08
N ALA A 44 9.03 -10.55 9.29
CA ALA A 44 9.48 -11.61 10.17
C ALA A 44 9.14 -13.00 9.62
N HIS A 45 7.93 -13.15 9.05
CA HIS A 45 7.51 -14.38 8.40
C HIS A 45 8.40 -14.74 7.21
N LEU A 46 8.63 -13.81 6.30
CA LEU A 46 9.48 -14.03 5.13
C LEU A 46 10.93 -14.30 5.52
N ALA A 47 11.50 -13.58 6.51
CA ALA A 47 12.83 -13.85 7.01
C ALA A 47 12.97 -15.29 7.55
N THR A 48 11.94 -15.81 8.23
CA THR A 48 11.89 -17.19 8.69
C THR A 48 11.88 -18.17 7.52
N LYS A 49 11.07 -17.92 6.48
CA LYS A 49 11.02 -18.75 5.27
C LYS A 49 12.37 -18.79 4.55
N TYR A 50 13.03 -17.63 4.39
CA TYR A 50 14.37 -17.56 3.79
C TYR A 50 15.41 -18.33 4.62
N SER A 51 15.41 -18.13 5.93
CA SER A 51 16.36 -18.80 6.82
C SER A 51 16.19 -20.32 6.84
N SER A 52 14.98 -20.82 6.62
CA SER A 52 14.70 -22.25 6.55
C SER A 52 15.01 -22.87 5.18
N GLY A 53 15.38 -22.06 4.17
CA GLY A 53 15.62 -22.54 2.81
C GLY A 53 14.34 -22.95 2.05
N ASP A 54 13.18 -22.44 2.50
CA ASP A 54 11.86 -22.73 1.91
C ASP A 54 11.13 -21.44 1.52
N PRO A 55 11.71 -20.61 0.62
CA PRO A 55 11.09 -19.35 0.20
C PRO A 55 9.85 -19.60 -0.67
N TYR A 56 8.94 -18.64 -0.67
CA TYR A 56 7.84 -18.61 -1.65
C TYR A 56 8.38 -18.31 -3.05
N THR A 57 7.68 -18.83 -4.07
CA THR A 57 7.97 -18.48 -5.46
C THR A 57 7.66 -17.01 -5.74
N LEU A 58 6.53 -16.53 -5.22
CA LEU A 58 6.09 -15.13 -5.27
C LEU A 58 5.67 -14.68 -3.88
N ALA A 59 5.95 -13.44 -3.54
CA ALA A 59 5.49 -12.83 -2.29
C ALA A 59 4.85 -11.48 -2.59
N MET A 60 3.57 -11.34 -2.20
CA MET A 60 2.88 -10.06 -2.22
C MET A 60 3.21 -9.31 -0.92
N VAL A 61 3.83 -8.16 -1.05
CA VAL A 61 4.39 -7.39 0.06
C VAL A 61 4.26 -5.90 -0.19
N ASP A 62 4.42 -5.09 0.85
CA ASP A 62 4.53 -3.65 0.71
C ASP A 62 5.95 -3.24 0.22
N ALA A 63 6.07 -2.04 -0.33
CA ALA A 63 7.34 -1.50 -0.82
C ALA A 63 8.45 -1.55 0.25
N LYS A 64 8.13 -1.24 1.51
CA LYS A 64 9.08 -1.30 2.64
C LYS A 64 9.71 -2.70 2.83
N ASP A 65 8.93 -3.75 2.59
CA ASP A 65 9.40 -5.14 2.71
C ASP A 65 10.33 -5.51 1.54
N ILE A 66 10.07 -4.93 0.35
CA ILE A 66 10.98 -5.06 -0.79
C ILE A 66 12.33 -4.43 -0.44
N TYR A 67 12.35 -3.19 0.05
CA TYR A 67 13.58 -2.51 0.43
C TYR A 67 14.37 -3.24 1.53
N SER A 68 13.70 -3.92 2.44
CA SER A 68 14.35 -4.64 3.54
C SER A 68 14.82 -6.05 3.17
N LEU A 69 14.20 -6.71 2.20
CA LEU A 69 14.40 -8.14 1.95
C LEU A 69 14.89 -8.47 0.55
N ALA A 70 14.58 -7.63 -0.46
CA ALA A 70 14.76 -8.01 -1.86
C ALA A 70 16.22 -8.13 -2.29
N LYS A 71 17.12 -7.32 -1.75
CA LYS A 71 18.53 -7.29 -2.14
C LYS A 71 19.19 -8.67 -2.10
N ASP A 72 18.84 -9.48 -1.09
CA ASP A 72 19.43 -10.81 -0.86
C ASP A 72 18.54 -11.96 -1.33
N HIS A 73 17.26 -11.70 -1.66
CA HIS A 73 16.27 -12.76 -1.82
C HIS A 73 15.40 -12.66 -3.07
N ALA A 74 15.26 -11.48 -3.68
CA ALA A 74 14.48 -11.31 -4.89
C ALA A 74 15.37 -11.34 -6.14
N ILE A 75 14.79 -11.80 -7.24
CA ILE A 75 15.46 -11.75 -8.54
C ILE A 75 15.38 -10.34 -9.12
N ASP A 76 16.34 -10.01 -9.97
CA ASP A 76 16.25 -8.82 -10.82
C ASP A 76 15.28 -9.07 -11.98
N MET A 77 14.28 -8.21 -12.11
CA MET A 77 13.24 -8.27 -13.15
C MET A 77 13.40 -7.15 -14.20
N SER A 78 14.53 -6.45 -14.24
CA SER A 78 14.76 -5.31 -15.13
C SER A 78 14.53 -5.64 -16.61
N ASP A 79 14.79 -6.88 -17.02
CA ASP A 79 14.61 -7.36 -18.39
C ASP A 79 13.16 -7.71 -18.76
N GLN A 80 12.23 -7.65 -17.82
CA GLN A 80 10.85 -8.04 -18.07
C GLN A 80 10.11 -6.96 -18.88
N GLU A 81 9.29 -7.40 -19.84
CA GLU A 81 8.57 -6.48 -20.72
C GLU A 81 7.60 -5.56 -19.97
N TRP A 82 6.99 -6.02 -18.87
CA TRP A 82 6.07 -5.24 -18.08
C TRP A 82 6.71 -3.99 -17.44
N VAL A 83 8.03 -4.01 -17.19
CA VAL A 83 8.75 -2.88 -16.59
C VAL A 83 8.59 -1.60 -17.42
N LYS A 84 8.50 -1.72 -18.73
CA LYS A 84 8.30 -0.59 -19.65
C LYS A 84 6.87 -0.04 -19.66
N ASN A 85 5.94 -0.78 -19.08
CA ASN A 85 4.51 -0.46 -19.13
C ASN A 85 3.98 0.16 -17.83
N THR A 86 4.86 0.42 -16.86
CA THR A 86 4.49 1.01 -15.58
C THR A 86 5.55 1.98 -15.07
N ASN A 87 5.10 3.00 -14.34
CA ASN A 87 5.99 3.93 -13.61
C ASN A 87 6.09 3.55 -12.11
N TYR A 88 5.53 2.41 -11.71
CA TYR A 88 5.41 2.01 -10.30
C TYR A 88 6.23 0.76 -9.98
N ALA A 89 7.10 0.32 -10.88
CA ALA A 89 8.06 -0.74 -10.58
C ALA A 89 8.98 -0.29 -9.43
N ILE A 90 9.22 -1.19 -8.48
CA ILE A 90 10.06 -0.89 -7.31
C ILE A 90 11.43 -1.52 -7.53
N GLY A 91 12.43 -0.66 -7.45
CA GLY A 91 13.83 -1.04 -7.63
C GLY A 91 14.68 -0.74 -6.41
N ILE A 92 15.80 -1.44 -6.32
CA ILE A 92 16.88 -1.20 -5.35
C ILE A 92 18.17 -1.14 -6.15
N ASP A 93 18.91 -0.06 -5.96
CA ASP A 93 20.09 0.24 -6.77
C ASP A 93 19.72 0.23 -8.29
N ASP A 94 20.39 -0.56 -9.10
CA ASP A 94 20.15 -0.67 -10.54
C ASP A 94 19.21 -1.84 -10.93
N GLN A 95 18.53 -2.48 -9.97
CA GLN A 95 17.67 -3.64 -10.19
C GLN A 95 16.20 -3.33 -9.99
N ILE A 96 15.32 -4.03 -10.69
CA ILE A 96 13.87 -4.02 -10.43
C ILE A 96 13.50 -5.30 -9.68
N ASN A 97 13.05 -5.15 -8.44
CA ASN A 97 12.77 -6.26 -7.54
C ASN A 97 11.27 -6.40 -7.18
N GLY A 98 10.45 -5.42 -7.55
CA GLY A 98 9.02 -5.41 -7.24
C GLY A 98 8.13 -5.15 -8.44
N PHE A 99 7.24 -6.10 -8.73
CA PHE A 99 6.13 -5.92 -9.68
C PHE A 99 4.96 -5.22 -8.97
N PRO A 100 4.44 -4.11 -9.49
CA PRO A 100 3.30 -3.42 -8.87
C PRO A 100 2.01 -4.20 -9.13
N MET A 101 1.49 -4.87 -8.10
CA MET A 101 0.21 -5.54 -8.16
C MET A 101 -0.96 -4.55 -8.08
N SER A 102 -0.85 -3.56 -7.21
CA SER A 102 -1.82 -2.48 -7.06
C SER A 102 -1.12 -1.17 -6.70
N VAL A 103 -1.77 -0.07 -7.03
CA VAL A 103 -1.35 1.27 -6.63
C VAL A 103 -2.46 1.87 -5.78
N GLU A 104 -2.13 2.26 -4.57
CA GLU A 104 -3.06 2.85 -3.62
C GLU A 104 -2.82 4.36 -3.53
N ALA A 105 -3.90 5.13 -3.53
CA ALA A 105 -3.85 6.57 -3.31
C ALA A 105 -4.32 6.91 -1.90
N ARG A 106 -3.75 7.97 -1.32
CA ARG A 106 -4.21 8.54 -0.06
C ARG A 106 -5.18 9.68 -0.33
N GLY A 107 -6.18 9.77 0.52
CA GLY A 107 -7.16 10.84 0.42
C GLY A 107 -8.26 10.70 1.48
N LEU A 108 -9.15 11.67 1.51
CA LEU A 108 -10.35 11.60 2.32
C LEU A 108 -11.42 10.84 1.54
N ILE A 109 -11.94 9.77 2.14
CA ILE A 109 -13.10 9.05 1.63
C ILE A 109 -14.34 9.69 2.25
N TYR A 110 -15.34 9.96 1.45
CA TYR A 110 -16.57 10.58 1.91
C TYR A 110 -17.82 9.79 1.50
N ASN A 111 -18.86 9.91 2.31
CA ASN A 111 -20.18 9.42 1.97
C ASN A 111 -21.03 10.60 1.49
N ALA A 112 -21.15 10.75 0.17
CA ALA A 112 -21.90 11.85 -0.42
C ALA A 112 -23.36 11.87 0.03
N ASP A 113 -24.05 10.73 0.01
CA ASP A 113 -25.47 10.64 0.40
C ASP A 113 -25.71 11.13 1.82
N ALA A 114 -24.80 10.81 2.76
CA ALA A 114 -24.89 11.24 4.15
C ALA A 114 -24.67 12.75 4.30
N ILE A 115 -23.75 13.31 3.53
CA ILE A 115 -23.50 14.76 3.50
C ILE A 115 -24.71 15.47 2.91
N GLU A 116 -25.18 15.06 1.73
CA GLU A 116 -26.31 15.63 1.02
C GLU A 116 -27.62 15.56 1.85
N ALA A 117 -27.83 14.50 2.60
CA ALA A 117 -29.00 14.37 3.48
C ALA A 117 -29.03 15.45 4.58
N ILE A 118 -27.90 15.99 4.99
CA ILE A 118 -27.79 17.05 6.00
C ILE A 118 -27.75 18.43 5.36
N THR A 119 -26.93 18.61 4.33
CA THR A 119 -26.73 19.92 3.69
C THR A 119 -27.91 20.32 2.79
N GLY A 120 -28.62 19.32 2.24
CA GLY A 120 -29.69 19.53 1.26
C GLY A 120 -29.19 19.87 -0.14
N GLU A 121 -27.90 19.82 -0.38
CA GLU A 121 -27.23 20.18 -1.65
C GLU A 121 -26.40 19.01 -2.15
N THR A 122 -26.22 18.91 -3.47
CA THR A 122 -25.31 17.92 -4.07
C THR A 122 -23.87 18.20 -3.64
N PHE A 123 -23.23 17.16 -3.05
CA PHE A 123 -21.87 17.30 -2.55
C PHE A 123 -20.84 17.35 -3.68
N ASN A 124 -20.02 18.40 -3.67
CA ASN A 124 -18.88 18.53 -4.56
C ASN A 124 -17.60 18.76 -3.76
N PRO A 125 -16.64 17.80 -3.74
CA PRO A 125 -15.42 17.94 -2.97
C PRO A 125 -14.53 19.11 -3.39
N GLU A 126 -14.71 19.61 -4.63
CA GLU A 126 -13.96 20.77 -5.14
C GLU A 126 -14.24 22.07 -4.37
N ASP A 127 -15.37 22.15 -3.69
CA ASP A 127 -15.76 23.31 -2.90
C ASP A 127 -15.07 23.36 -1.53
N TYR A 128 -14.40 22.25 -1.12
CA TYR A 128 -13.80 22.06 0.20
C TYR A 128 -12.29 21.82 0.15
N LYS A 129 -11.58 22.54 -0.72
CA LYS A 129 -10.13 22.39 -0.93
C LYS A 129 -9.25 23.03 0.12
N THR A 130 -9.79 23.91 0.94
CA THR A 130 -9.03 24.58 2.01
C THR A 130 -9.38 23.99 3.36
N LEU A 131 -8.45 24.11 4.32
CA LEU A 131 -8.70 23.70 5.69
C LEU A 131 -9.92 24.42 6.29
N ASP A 132 -10.12 25.68 5.96
CA ASP A 132 -11.22 26.48 6.49
C ASP A 132 -12.56 26.01 5.92
N SER A 133 -12.68 25.83 4.58
CA SER A 133 -13.91 25.29 3.98
C SER A 133 -14.21 23.85 4.46
N PHE A 134 -13.17 23.05 4.68
CA PHE A 134 -13.36 21.71 5.25
C PHE A 134 -13.87 21.77 6.70
N LYS A 135 -13.35 22.69 7.53
CA LYS A 135 -13.87 22.91 8.90
C LYS A 135 -15.33 23.38 8.89
N GLU A 136 -15.68 24.31 8.00
CA GLU A 136 -17.07 24.77 7.84
C GLU A 136 -18.01 23.61 7.51
N LEU A 137 -17.61 22.71 6.60
CA LEU A 137 -18.38 21.49 6.33
C LEU A 137 -18.58 20.64 7.59
N ILE A 138 -17.49 20.39 8.33
CA ILE A 138 -17.55 19.59 9.56
C ILE A 138 -18.51 20.21 10.61
N GLU A 139 -18.48 21.52 10.76
CA GLU A 139 -19.39 22.23 11.67
C GLU A 139 -20.84 22.13 11.19
N GLN A 140 -21.10 22.33 9.90
CA GLN A 140 -22.43 22.16 9.32
C GLN A 140 -22.99 20.73 9.52
N LEU A 141 -22.17 19.71 9.32
CA LEU A 141 -22.56 18.32 9.55
C LEU A 141 -22.90 18.04 11.01
N LYS A 142 -22.13 18.60 11.96
CA LYS A 142 -22.42 18.50 13.40
C LYS A 142 -23.74 19.19 13.77
N GLU A 143 -23.96 20.40 13.29
CA GLU A 143 -25.20 21.14 13.52
C GLU A 143 -26.41 20.43 12.93
N GLY A 144 -26.21 19.72 11.81
CA GLY A 144 -27.21 18.85 11.18
C GLY A 144 -27.43 17.51 11.85
N GLY A 145 -26.74 17.24 12.97
CA GLY A 145 -26.94 16.07 13.83
C GLY A 145 -26.00 14.89 13.58
N MET A 146 -24.96 15.06 12.77
CA MET A 146 -23.93 14.02 12.61
C MET A 146 -22.97 14.06 13.81
N GLU A 147 -23.06 13.06 14.69
CA GLU A 147 -22.25 13.03 15.93
C GLU A 147 -20.74 12.91 15.61
N THR A 148 -20.39 12.16 14.56
CA THR A 148 -18.99 11.90 14.17
C THR A 148 -18.81 12.15 12.67
N PRO A 149 -18.65 13.41 12.24
CA PRO A 149 -18.53 13.74 10.82
C PRO A 149 -17.20 13.34 10.18
N THR A 150 -16.18 13.05 11.01
CA THR A 150 -14.89 12.53 10.54
C THR A 150 -14.43 11.34 11.38
N GLY A 151 -13.79 10.37 10.76
CA GLY A 151 -13.17 9.24 11.42
C GLY A 151 -11.71 9.10 11.05
N ILE A 152 -10.87 8.83 12.02
CA ILE A 152 -9.46 8.47 11.83
C ILE A 152 -9.24 7.14 12.52
N MET A 153 -8.65 6.18 11.79
CA MET A 153 -8.31 4.87 12.35
C MET A 153 -7.23 5.03 13.43
N LYS A 154 -7.43 4.37 14.57
CA LYS A 154 -6.45 4.35 15.66
C LYS A 154 -5.42 3.24 15.39
N GLU A 155 -4.61 3.42 14.38
CA GLU A 155 -3.57 2.49 13.96
C GLU A 155 -2.27 3.24 13.75
N ASP A 156 -1.21 2.83 14.44
CA ASP A 156 0.07 3.53 14.41
C ASP A 156 0.66 3.62 13.00
N TRP A 157 0.59 2.53 12.23
CA TRP A 157 1.07 2.51 10.86
C TRP A 157 0.26 3.44 9.94
N SER A 158 -1.06 3.49 10.11
CA SER A 158 -1.95 4.33 9.32
C SER A 158 -1.73 5.81 9.64
N LEU A 159 -1.69 6.16 10.92
CA LEU A 159 -1.40 7.53 11.35
C LEU A 159 -0.01 7.96 10.91
N GLY A 160 1.01 7.13 11.14
CA GLY A 160 2.38 7.40 10.71
C GLY A 160 2.48 7.56 9.19
N GLY A 161 1.96 6.61 8.43
CA GLY A 161 2.00 6.63 6.97
C GLY A 161 1.25 7.80 6.35
N HIS A 162 0.09 8.20 6.90
CA HIS A 162 -0.71 9.27 6.32
C HIS A 162 -0.24 10.67 6.72
N PHE A 163 0.26 10.87 7.92
CA PHE A 163 0.66 12.19 8.39
C PHE A 163 2.16 12.47 8.21
N LEU A 164 3.03 11.52 8.52
CA LEU A 164 4.48 11.74 8.37
C LEU A 164 4.92 11.80 6.90
N SER A 165 4.29 11.03 6.02
CA SER A 165 4.61 11.10 4.61
C SER A 165 4.29 12.43 3.95
N GLN A 166 3.32 13.20 4.48
CA GLN A 166 3.02 14.55 4.00
C GLN A 166 4.26 15.44 4.02
N VAL A 167 5.05 15.38 5.10
CA VAL A 167 6.28 16.15 5.24
C VAL A 167 7.28 15.81 4.15
N SER A 168 7.41 14.52 3.82
CA SER A 168 8.31 14.05 2.76
C SER A 168 7.80 14.44 1.38
N GLU A 169 6.50 14.34 1.13
CA GLU A 169 5.88 14.63 -0.17
C GLU A 169 5.94 16.11 -0.56
N GLU A 170 6.04 17.00 0.42
CA GLU A 170 6.20 18.45 0.17
C GLU A 170 7.67 18.84 -0.12
N GLN A 171 8.62 17.92 0.00
CA GLN A 171 10.01 18.22 -0.30
C GLN A 171 10.26 18.28 -1.81
N PRO A 172 11.12 19.19 -2.28
CA PRO A 172 11.47 19.30 -3.70
C PRO A 172 12.10 18.02 -4.27
N ASP A 173 12.86 17.29 -3.45
CA ASP A 173 13.45 16.00 -3.73
C ASP A 173 13.24 15.08 -2.52
N VAL A 174 12.32 14.15 -2.69
CA VAL A 174 11.93 13.22 -1.62
C VAL A 174 13.04 12.24 -1.29
N GLU A 175 13.76 11.75 -2.29
CA GLU A 175 14.83 10.75 -2.09
C GLU A 175 16.02 11.37 -1.36
N GLU A 176 16.42 12.57 -1.75
CA GLU A 176 17.46 13.33 -1.05
C GLU A 176 17.06 13.64 0.40
N PHE A 177 15.79 14.03 0.61
CA PHE A 177 15.28 14.30 1.96
C PHE A 177 15.30 13.05 2.85
N ILE A 178 14.85 11.91 2.35
CA ILE A 178 14.85 10.64 3.10
C ILE A 178 16.28 10.21 3.40
N THR A 179 17.21 10.37 2.46
CA THR A 179 18.63 10.07 2.68
C THR A 179 19.20 10.93 3.79
N LYS A 180 19.00 12.26 3.75
CA LYS A 180 19.42 13.19 4.80
C LYS A 180 18.77 12.87 6.15
N LEU A 181 17.49 12.47 6.15
CA LEU A 181 16.80 12.06 7.37
C LEU A 181 17.46 10.82 8.00
N HIS A 182 17.80 9.83 7.18
CA HIS A 182 18.50 8.62 7.63
C HIS A 182 19.90 8.92 8.19
N GLU A 183 20.60 9.85 7.60
CA GLU A 183 21.95 10.29 8.02
C GLU A 183 21.92 11.26 9.21
N GLY A 184 20.75 11.73 9.62
CA GLY A 184 20.58 12.70 10.69
C GLY A 184 20.94 14.14 10.28
N GLU A 185 20.95 14.42 8.98
CA GLU A 185 21.30 15.72 8.39
C GLU A 185 20.09 16.52 7.89
N ALA A 186 18.86 15.94 7.97
CA ALA A 186 17.66 16.64 7.57
C ALA A 186 17.33 17.80 8.50
N ASP A 187 17.01 18.97 7.94
CA ASP A 187 16.46 20.09 8.70
C ASP A 187 14.96 19.87 8.90
N LEU A 188 14.56 19.56 10.13
CA LEU A 188 13.16 19.29 10.50
C LEU A 188 12.44 20.53 11.09
N ILE A 189 13.07 21.69 11.12
CA ILE A 189 12.54 22.87 11.80
C ILE A 189 12.12 23.99 10.83
N ASN A 190 12.61 23.94 9.61
CA ASN A 190 12.32 24.97 8.59
C ASN A 190 11.41 24.46 7.47
#